data_a332e09220bbe5840afab4135e0755c6
#
_entry.id   a332e09220bbe5840afab4135e0755c6
#
_cell.length_a   1.000
_cell.length_b   1.000
_cell.length_c   1.000
_cell.angle_alpha   90.00
_cell.angle_beta   90.00
_cell.angle_gamma   90.00
#
_symmetry.space_group_name_H-M   'P 1'
#
loop_
_entity.id
_entity.type
_entity.pdbx_description
1 polymer ?
#
loop_
_entity_poly.entity_id
_entity_poly.type
_entity_poly.pdbx_seq_one_letter_code
_entity_poly.pdbx_strand_id
1 'polypeptide(L)'
;MVGAKTVLVTGASGNLGTRLARRLAGSEHRLRLMVHRTALAQDLATAPNVEIVTADLGRPETLRAAAAGADVVVHFAGVLFAPQPERFLPITNTVWFDNLLESCLDAQVARVVLISFPHAEGPTTPERPATGRLDGAPVSVHARTRLEEERLLFARTRGTSTVPVVLRLGMVYGRGILMIDAARWLAAHRLLGVWREPTWIHLVSEPDALEAMTAAALREGIEGMFHVGDEQPLLLQDFLDQACDAWKLPRPWRMPMWMIYLAATLCEGWARLFRTQSPLTRDFVTIGRVSYCGDTSRMRRELVPELRYPTLGEGMGTL
;
A
#
# COMPACT_ATOMS: atom_id res chain seq x y z
N MET A 1 -16.16 -25.21 -8.79
CA MET A 1 -14.80 -24.75 -9.12
C MET A 1 -14.94 -23.33 -9.62
N VAL A 2 -14.28 -22.36 -9.01
CA VAL A 2 -14.23 -20.99 -9.51
C VAL A 2 -13.39 -21.02 -10.78
N GLY A 3 -13.92 -20.56 -11.91
CA GLY A 3 -13.18 -20.55 -13.17
C GLY A 3 -11.92 -19.69 -13.10
N ALA A 4 -10.95 -19.95 -13.98
CA ALA A 4 -9.75 -19.14 -14.11
C ALA A 4 -10.12 -17.69 -14.43
N LYS A 5 -9.60 -16.73 -13.64
CA LYS A 5 -9.85 -15.29 -13.79
C LYS A 5 -8.68 -14.60 -14.46
N THR A 6 -8.95 -13.54 -15.19
CA THR A 6 -7.94 -12.60 -15.69
C THR A 6 -7.80 -11.45 -14.69
N VAL A 7 -6.64 -11.33 -14.05
CA VAL A 7 -6.33 -10.30 -13.03
C VAL A 7 -5.38 -9.27 -13.63
N LEU A 8 -5.86 -8.05 -13.80
CA LEU A 8 -5.01 -6.91 -14.17
C LEU A 8 -4.40 -6.30 -12.90
N VAL A 9 -3.08 -6.19 -12.84
CA VAL A 9 -2.36 -5.56 -11.74
C VAL A 9 -1.69 -4.28 -12.24
N THR A 10 -2.13 -3.13 -11.74
CA THR A 10 -1.44 -1.86 -11.98
C THR A 10 -0.39 -1.62 -10.90
N GLY A 11 0.72 -0.95 -11.25
CA GLY A 11 1.85 -0.83 -10.32
C GLY A 11 2.59 -2.16 -10.09
N ALA A 12 2.51 -3.09 -11.03
CA ALA A 12 3.12 -4.42 -10.97
C ALA A 12 4.66 -4.40 -10.83
N SER A 13 5.32 -3.31 -11.24
CA SER A 13 6.77 -3.10 -11.02
C SER A 13 7.11 -2.49 -9.66
N GLY A 14 6.12 -2.14 -8.85
CA GLY A 14 6.30 -1.63 -7.49
C GLY A 14 6.59 -2.76 -6.48
N ASN A 15 7.03 -2.37 -5.26
CA ASN A 15 7.45 -3.33 -4.23
C ASN A 15 6.37 -4.38 -3.89
N LEU A 16 5.15 -3.96 -3.53
CA LEU A 16 4.05 -4.88 -3.20
C LEU A 16 3.38 -5.48 -4.45
N GLY A 17 3.26 -4.71 -5.54
CA GLY A 17 2.67 -5.21 -6.79
C GLY A 17 3.48 -6.37 -7.40
N THR A 18 4.81 -6.27 -7.38
CA THR A 18 5.71 -7.35 -7.81
C THR A 18 5.54 -8.61 -6.96
N ARG A 19 5.36 -8.46 -5.64
CA ARG A 19 5.18 -9.57 -4.70
C ARG A 19 3.85 -10.28 -4.91
N LEU A 20 2.76 -9.53 -5.10
CA LEU A 20 1.46 -10.12 -5.45
C LEU A 20 1.53 -10.82 -6.81
N ALA A 21 2.16 -10.19 -7.80
CA ALA A 21 2.33 -10.81 -9.11
C ALA A 21 3.09 -12.15 -9.02
N ARG A 22 4.19 -12.21 -8.24
CA ARG A 22 4.93 -13.47 -8.01
C ARG A 22 4.09 -14.54 -7.30
N ARG A 23 3.27 -14.14 -6.32
CA ARG A 23 2.38 -15.07 -5.63
C ARG A 23 1.34 -15.68 -6.56
N LEU A 24 0.86 -14.91 -7.53
CA LEU A 24 -0.14 -15.35 -8.50
C LEU A 24 0.48 -15.97 -9.78
N ALA A 25 1.77 -15.75 -10.02
CA ALA A 25 2.47 -16.36 -11.15
C ALA A 25 2.51 -17.89 -11.01
N GLY A 26 2.23 -18.59 -12.09
CA GLY A 26 2.12 -20.06 -12.10
C GLY A 26 0.82 -20.62 -11.51
N SER A 27 -0.13 -19.77 -11.07
CA SER A 27 -1.48 -20.20 -10.71
C SER A 27 -2.33 -20.49 -11.96
N GLU A 28 -3.56 -20.98 -11.76
CA GLU A 28 -4.54 -21.18 -12.85
C GLU A 28 -5.07 -19.87 -13.45
N HIS A 29 -4.85 -18.72 -12.76
CA HIS A 29 -5.34 -17.42 -13.20
C HIS A 29 -4.42 -16.80 -14.25
N ARG A 30 -4.99 -16.02 -15.18
CA ARG A 30 -4.22 -15.17 -16.09
C ARG A 30 -3.83 -13.87 -15.37
N LEU A 31 -2.57 -13.49 -15.46
CA LEU A 31 -2.09 -12.22 -14.94
C LEU A 31 -1.82 -11.27 -16.09
N ARG A 32 -2.44 -10.11 -16.06
CA ARG A 32 -2.09 -8.99 -16.91
C ARG A 32 -1.36 -7.95 -16.07
N LEU A 33 -0.07 -7.78 -16.31
CA LEU A 33 0.78 -6.88 -15.53
C LEU A 33 0.97 -5.56 -16.29
N MET A 34 0.37 -4.49 -15.77
CA MET A 34 0.47 -3.18 -16.37
C MET A 34 1.79 -2.51 -16.00
N VAL A 35 2.55 -2.14 -17.01
CA VAL A 35 3.80 -1.39 -16.92
C VAL A 35 3.69 -0.05 -17.62
N HIS A 36 4.47 0.94 -17.16
CA HIS A 36 4.58 2.24 -17.83
C HIS A 36 6.02 2.52 -18.26
N ARG A 37 6.91 2.83 -17.32
CA ARG A 37 8.32 3.17 -17.59
C ARG A 37 9.30 2.15 -17.03
N THR A 38 8.91 1.47 -15.96
CA THR A 38 9.76 0.51 -15.28
C THR A 38 9.47 -0.88 -15.79
N ALA A 39 10.51 -1.59 -16.25
CA ALA A 39 10.39 -2.98 -16.65
C ALA A 39 10.06 -3.89 -15.46
N LEU A 40 9.40 -5.01 -15.74
CA LEU A 40 9.18 -6.07 -14.78
C LEU A 40 10.46 -6.84 -14.48
N ALA A 41 10.48 -7.50 -13.32
CA ALA A 41 11.50 -8.51 -13.02
C ALA A 41 11.41 -9.67 -14.05
N GLN A 42 12.57 -10.20 -14.42
CA GLN A 42 12.66 -11.20 -15.50
C GLN A 42 11.85 -12.47 -15.21
N ASP A 43 11.79 -12.92 -13.97
CA ASP A 43 11.00 -14.06 -13.52
C ASP A 43 9.50 -13.90 -13.82
N LEU A 44 8.97 -12.68 -13.69
CA LEU A 44 7.59 -12.36 -14.03
C LEU A 44 7.38 -12.21 -15.53
N ALA A 45 8.34 -11.60 -16.23
CA ALA A 45 8.23 -11.41 -17.67
C ALA A 45 8.21 -12.71 -18.46
N THR A 46 8.74 -13.80 -17.91
CA THR A 46 8.82 -15.13 -18.54
C THR A 46 7.81 -16.13 -17.98
N ALA A 47 6.99 -15.75 -17.00
CA ALA A 47 6.01 -16.66 -16.41
C ALA A 47 4.88 -17.00 -17.40
N PRO A 48 4.46 -18.28 -17.50
CA PRO A 48 3.59 -18.75 -18.58
C PRO A 48 2.17 -18.17 -18.55
N ASN A 49 1.68 -17.75 -17.39
CA ASN A 49 0.36 -17.15 -17.21
C ASN A 49 0.38 -15.62 -17.17
N VAL A 50 1.52 -14.99 -17.49
CA VAL A 50 1.70 -13.53 -17.45
C VAL A 50 1.64 -12.92 -18.84
N GLU A 51 0.78 -11.94 -19.00
CA GLU A 51 0.69 -11.01 -20.12
C GLU A 51 1.18 -9.64 -19.68
N ILE A 52 2.09 -9.01 -20.41
CA ILE A 52 2.57 -7.65 -20.13
C ILE A 52 1.79 -6.68 -21.00
N VAL A 53 1.20 -5.65 -20.36
CA VAL A 53 0.52 -4.57 -21.08
C VAL A 53 1.17 -3.24 -20.74
N THR A 54 1.52 -2.46 -21.77
CA THR A 54 2.03 -1.10 -21.57
C THR A 54 0.88 -0.12 -21.63
N ALA A 55 0.66 0.61 -20.53
CA ALA A 55 -0.37 1.64 -20.45
C ALA A 55 0.04 2.76 -19.48
N ASP A 56 -0.56 3.92 -19.65
CA ASP A 56 -0.32 5.14 -18.87
C ASP A 56 -1.64 5.59 -18.24
N LEU A 57 -1.71 5.66 -16.91
CA LEU A 57 -2.89 6.12 -16.17
C LEU A 57 -3.31 7.55 -16.54
N GLY A 58 -2.37 8.38 -16.99
CA GLY A 58 -2.62 9.71 -17.50
C GLY A 58 -3.14 9.75 -18.93
N ARG A 59 -3.26 8.61 -19.61
CA ARG A 59 -3.72 8.47 -21.00
C ARG A 59 -4.86 7.45 -21.10
N PRO A 60 -6.12 7.88 -20.94
CA PRO A 60 -7.30 6.99 -20.90
C PRO A 60 -7.40 6.05 -22.11
N GLU A 61 -6.96 6.50 -23.28
CA GLU A 61 -6.98 5.69 -24.51
C GLU A 61 -6.14 4.43 -24.42
N THR A 62 -5.10 4.40 -23.57
CA THR A 62 -4.24 3.24 -23.36
C THR A 62 -4.84 2.25 -22.37
N LEU A 63 -5.73 2.71 -21.50
CA LEU A 63 -6.30 1.91 -20.41
C LEU A 63 -7.42 0.99 -20.87
N ARG A 64 -8.17 1.34 -21.92
CA ARG A 64 -9.25 0.52 -22.48
C ARG A 64 -8.74 -0.85 -22.92
N ALA A 65 -7.62 -0.89 -23.62
CA ALA A 65 -7.01 -2.13 -24.05
C ALA A 65 -6.49 -2.96 -22.85
N ALA A 66 -5.95 -2.29 -21.84
CA ALA A 66 -5.46 -2.94 -20.64
C ALA A 66 -6.58 -3.58 -19.80
N ALA A 67 -7.74 -2.91 -19.69
CA ALA A 67 -8.90 -3.38 -18.92
C ALA A 67 -9.76 -4.42 -19.68
N ALA A 68 -9.71 -4.43 -21.02
CA ALA A 68 -10.56 -5.30 -21.83
C ALA A 68 -10.41 -6.79 -21.47
N GLY A 69 -11.51 -7.45 -21.08
CA GLY A 69 -11.52 -8.87 -20.71
C GLY A 69 -10.81 -9.19 -19.38
N ALA A 70 -10.51 -8.18 -18.55
CA ALA A 70 -10.09 -8.41 -17.17
C ALA A 70 -11.32 -8.66 -16.29
N ASP A 71 -11.27 -9.71 -15.47
CA ASP A 71 -12.31 -10.01 -14.48
C ASP A 71 -12.10 -9.17 -13.21
N VAL A 72 -10.84 -8.98 -12.82
CA VAL A 72 -10.43 -8.27 -11.61
C VAL A 72 -9.31 -7.29 -11.91
N VAL A 73 -9.39 -6.10 -11.34
CA VAL A 73 -8.29 -5.12 -11.34
C VAL A 73 -7.80 -4.92 -9.92
N VAL A 74 -6.49 -5.07 -9.68
CA VAL A 74 -5.83 -4.74 -8.41
C VAL A 74 -4.95 -3.51 -8.64
N HIS A 75 -5.33 -2.41 -8.00
CA HIS A 75 -4.67 -1.12 -8.18
C HIS A 75 -3.69 -0.81 -7.06
N PHE A 76 -2.39 -0.84 -7.38
CA PHE A 76 -1.29 -0.41 -6.51
C PHE A 76 -0.66 0.90 -6.93
N ALA A 77 -0.88 1.31 -8.18
CA ALA A 77 -0.16 2.44 -8.75
C ALA A 77 -0.39 3.72 -7.92
N GLY A 78 0.70 4.40 -7.64
CA GLY A 78 0.72 5.64 -6.89
C GLY A 78 2.15 6.08 -6.65
N VAL A 79 2.34 7.37 -6.38
CA VAL A 79 3.64 7.94 -6.06
C VAL A 79 3.75 8.11 -4.55
N LEU A 80 4.77 7.49 -3.96
CA LEU A 80 5.07 7.59 -2.53
C LEU A 80 6.34 8.41 -2.32
N PHE A 81 6.41 9.13 -1.21
CA PHE A 81 7.62 9.76 -0.69
C PHE A 81 8.31 10.75 -1.65
N ALA A 82 7.56 11.46 -2.47
CA ALA A 82 8.09 12.51 -3.32
C ALA A 82 7.88 13.90 -2.67
N PRO A 83 8.83 14.84 -2.85
CA PRO A 83 8.69 16.19 -2.32
C PRO A 83 7.54 16.95 -2.98
N GLN A 84 6.86 17.83 -2.24
CA GLN A 84 5.75 18.66 -2.73
C GLN A 84 4.56 17.85 -3.28
N PRO A 85 4.01 16.89 -2.48
CA PRO A 85 2.94 16.00 -2.92
C PRO A 85 1.67 16.74 -3.35
N GLU A 86 1.42 17.95 -2.84
CA GLU A 86 0.29 18.80 -3.20
C GLU A 86 0.23 19.12 -4.70
N ARG A 87 1.37 19.12 -5.38
CA ARG A 87 1.47 19.50 -6.80
C ARG A 87 1.06 18.39 -7.75
N PHE A 88 1.18 17.14 -7.33
CA PHE A 88 0.98 16.01 -8.24
C PHE A 88 0.02 14.94 -7.71
N LEU A 89 -0.04 14.67 -6.40
CA LEU A 89 -0.90 13.61 -5.86
C LEU A 89 -2.39 13.76 -6.21
N PRO A 90 -2.98 14.97 -6.22
CA PRO A 90 -4.37 15.11 -6.69
C PRO A 90 -4.57 14.65 -8.13
N ILE A 91 -3.55 14.75 -8.96
CA ILE A 91 -3.61 14.26 -10.35
C ILE A 91 -3.30 12.77 -10.40
N THR A 92 -2.15 12.35 -9.84
CA THR A 92 -1.65 10.98 -9.99
C THR A 92 -2.46 9.95 -9.21
N ASN A 93 -3.07 10.35 -8.11
CA ASN A 93 -3.95 9.47 -7.35
C ASN A 93 -5.40 9.63 -7.84
N THR A 94 -5.97 10.83 -7.79
CA THR A 94 -7.41 11.00 -8.01
C THR A 94 -7.78 10.94 -9.49
N VAL A 95 -7.17 11.80 -10.34
CA VAL A 95 -7.54 11.87 -11.77
C VAL A 95 -7.14 10.60 -12.51
N TRP A 96 -5.93 10.10 -12.27
CA TRP A 96 -5.45 8.90 -12.94
C TRP A 96 -6.20 7.64 -12.50
N PHE A 97 -6.63 7.58 -11.24
CA PHE A 97 -7.48 6.50 -10.77
C PHE A 97 -8.88 6.56 -11.41
N ASP A 98 -9.47 7.75 -11.55
CA ASP A 98 -10.77 7.91 -12.22
C ASP A 98 -10.70 7.45 -13.69
N ASN A 99 -9.62 7.79 -14.42
CA ASN A 99 -9.37 7.28 -15.78
C ASN A 99 -9.34 5.73 -15.83
N LEU A 100 -8.65 5.10 -14.88
CA LEU A 100 -8.61 3.64 -14.80
C LEU A 100 -10.00 3.08 -14.51
N LEU A 101 -10.70 3.67 -13.52
CA LEU A 101 -12.01 3.21 -13.10
C LEU A 101 -13.03 3.33 -14.22
N GLU A 102 -13.04 4.42 -14.98
CA GLU A 102 -13.87 4.55 -16.18
C GLU A 102 -13.61 3.42 -17.18
N SER A 103 -12.34 3.15 -17.47
CA SER A 103 -11.96 2.05 -18.36
C SER A 103 -12.39 0.68 -17.83
N CYS A 104 -12.37 0.47 -16.50
CA CYS A 104 -12.86 -0.75 -15.87
C CYS A 104 -14.38 -0.90 -16.00
N LEU A 105 -15.13 0.19 -15.82
CA LEU A 105 -16.59 0.19 -15.97
C LEU A 105 -17.00 -0.06 -17.40
N ASP A 106 -16.37 0.60 -18.37
CA ASP A 106 -16.60 0.38 -19.80
C ASP A 106 -16.32 -1.07 -20.22
N ALA A 107 -15.26 -1.68 -19.67
CA ALA A 107 -14.89 -3.08 -19.90
C ALA A 107 -15.71 -4.08 -19.07
N GLN A 108 -16.65 -3.62 -18.26
CA GLN A 108 -17.47 -4.45 -17.36
C GLN A 108 -16.64 -5.33 -16.42
N VAL A 109 -15.53 -4.82 -15.92
CA VAL A 109 -14.68 -5.50 -14.93
C VAL A 109 -15.53 -5.87 -13.71
N ALA A 110 -15.55 -7.15 -13.34
CA ALA A 110 -16.42 -7.62 -12.26
C ALA A 110 -16.00 -7.09 -10.87
N ARG A 111 -14.70 -6.82 -10.65
CA ARG A 111 -14.19 -6.34 -9.37
C ARG A 111 -13.00 -5.41 -9.52
N VAL A 112 -13.01 -4.31 -8.77
CA VAL A 112 -11.86 -3.41 -8.62
C VAL A 112 -11.41 -3.42 -7.16
N VAL A 113 -10.16 -3.83 -6.92
CA VAL A 113 -9.50 -3.85 -5.61
C VAL A 113 -8.53 -2.68 -5.55
N LEU A 114 -8.82 -1.71 -4.70
CA LEU A 114 -7.94 -0.57 -4.43
C LEU A 114 -7.06 -0.87 -3.21
N ILE A 115 -5.75 -0.87 -3.39
CA ILE A 115 -4.81 -0.90 -2.27
C ILE A 115 -4.65 0.52 -1.75
N SER A 116 -5.34 0.79 -0.66
CA SER A 116 -5.43 2.10 -0.05
C SER A 116 -4.50 2.27 1.15
N PHE A 117 -4.63 3.40 1.80
CA PHE A 117 -3.73 3.86 2.82
C PHE A 117 -4.42 3.89 4.19
N PRO A 118 -3.76 3.38 5.25
CA PRO A 118 -4.41 3.22 6.54
C PRO A 118 -4.89 4.55 7.17
N HIS A 119 -4.17 5.65 6.92
CA HIS A 119 -4.49 6.97 7.49
C HIS A 119 -5.61 7.72 6.75
N ALA A 120 -6.28 7.11 5.77
CA ALA A 120 -7.36 7.75 5.00
C ALA A 120 -8.53 8.21 5.91
N GLU A 121 -8.77 7.52 7.03
CA GLU A 121 -9.81 7.92 8.00
C GLU A 121 -9.34 9.00 8.99
N GLY A 122 -8.04 9.28 9.05
CA GLY A 122 -7.44 10.22 9.98
C GLY A 122 -6.75 9.53 11.17
N PRO A 123 -6.39 10.29 12.23
CA PRO A 123 -5.75 9.74 13.41
C PRO A 123 -6.69 8.79 14.19
N THR A 124 -6.19 7.61 14.54
CA THR A 124 -6.93 6.60 15.31
C THR A 124 -6.03 5.96 16.37
N THR A 125 -6.62 5.33 17.38
CA THR A 125 -5.92 4.67 18.48
C THR A 125 -6.48 3.26 18.71
N PRO A 126 -5.85 2.41 19.52
CA PRO A 126 -6.41 1.10 19.86
C PRO A 126 -7.82 1.15 20.47
N GLU A 127 -8.12 2.20 21.26
CA GLU A 127 -9.42 2.39 21.91
C GLU A 127 -10.48 2.93 20.91
N ARG A 128 -10.03 3.56 19.83
CA ARG A 128 -10.87 4.13 18.77
C ARG A 128 -10.28 3.80 17.40
N PRO A 129 -10.36 2.53 17.00
CA PRO A 129 -9.81 2.10 15.71
C PRO A 129 -10.61 2.67 14.53
N ALA A 130 -9.96 2.75 13.39
CA ALA A 130 -10.62 3.07 12.12
C ALA A 130 -11.60 1.96 11.75
N THR A 131 -12.80 2.32 11.31
CA THR A 131 -13.90 1.38 11.02
C THR A 131 -14.32 1.34 9.56
N GLY A 132 -13.62 2.03 8.67
CA GLY A 132 -13.91 2.05 7.23
C GLY A 132 -14.76 3.24 6.80
N ARG A 133 -14.77 4.34 7.56
CA ARG A 133 -15.52 5.54 7.25
C ARG A 133 -14.92 6.28 6.06
N LEU A 134 -15.81 6.84 5.22
CA LEU A 134 -15.43 7.67 4.07
C LEU A 134 -15.51 9.18 4.37
N ASP A 135 -16.01 9.57 5.53
CA ASP A 135 -16.10 10.95 6.01
C ASP A 135 -14.94 11.34 6.96
N GLY A 136 -13.85 10.57 6.94
CA GLY A 136 -12.66 10.82 7.74
C GLY A 136 -11.99 12.17 7.45
N ALA A 137 -11.11 12.59 8.38
CA ALA A 137 -10.36 13.84 8.31
C ALA A 137 -8.84 13.58 8.28
N PRO A 138 -8.30 13.08 7.16
CA PRO A 138 -6.88 12.77 7.03
C PRO A 138 -6.00 14.01 7.08
N VAL A 139 -4.83 13.89 7.72
CA VAL A 139 -3.93 15.03 7.98
C VAL A 139 -3.02 15.31 6.78
N SER A 140 -2.48 14.28 6.12
CA SER A 140 -1.53 14.44 5.01
C SER A 140 -2.23 14.53 3.66
N VAL A 141 -1.55 15.13 2.68
CA VAL A 141 -2.03 15.17 1.27
C VAL A 141 -2.20 13.76 0.73
N HIS A 142 -1.24 12.89 1.03
CA HIS A 142 -1.28 11.50 0.61
C HIS A 142 -2.55 10.80 1.12
N ALA A 143 -2.84 10.90 2.40
CA ALA A 143 -4.04 10.29 2.98
C ALA A 143 -5.35 10.90 2.45
N ARG A 144 -5.37 12.23 2.19
CA ARG A 144 -6.53 12.90 1.59
C ARG A 144 -6.83 12.38 0.18
N THR A 145 -5.81 12.30 -0.67
CA THR A 145 -6.00 11.82 -2.04
C THR A 145 -6.38 10.33 -2.07
N ARG A 146 -5.88 9.51 -1.15
CA ARG A 146 -6.32 8.12 -1.01
C ARG A 146 -7.79 8.00 -0.58
N LEU A 147 -8.24 8.86 0.35
CA LEU A 147 -9.67 8.92 0.70
C LEU A 147 -10.54 9.32 -0.49
N GLU A 148 -10.06 10.23 -1.34
CA GLU A 148 -10.78 10.59 -2.57
C GLU A 148 -10.86 9.44 -3.58
N GLU A 149 -9.81 8.65 -3.74
CA GLU A 149 -9.86 7.41 -4.56
C GLU A 149 -10.91 6.43 -4.04
N GLU A 150 -10.96 6.23 -2.72
CA GLU A 150 -11.97 5.37 -2.09
C GLU A 150 -13.40 5.89 -2.36
N ARG A 151 -13.62 7.20 -2.18
CA ARG A 151 -14.91 7.85 -2.47
C ARG A 151 -15.32 7.71 -3.93
N LEU A 152 -14.38 7.95 -4.85
CA LEU A 152 -14.59 7.75 -6.29
C LEU A 152 -14.99 6.31 -6.60
N LEU A 153 -14.24 5.33 -6.07
CA LEU A 153 -14.53 3.92 -6.29
C LEU A 153 -15.96 3.57 -5.89
N PHE A 154 -16.36 3.89 -4.65
CA PHE A 154 -17.71 3.60 -4.18
C PHE A 154 -18.81 4.40 -4.89
N ALA A 155 -18.54 5.64 -5.26
CA ALA A 155 -19.52 6.47 -5.96
C ALA A 155 -19.75 6.00 -7.40
N ARG A 156 -18.67 5.71 -8.14
CA ARG A 156 -18.74 5.34 -9.56
C ARG A 156 -19.24 3.91 -9.78
N THR A 157 -19.03 3.01 -8.83
CA THR A 157 -19.53 1.61 -8.92
C THR A 157 -20.97 1.45 -8.45
N ARG A 158 -21.57 2.46 -7.83
CA ARG A 158 -22.96 2.38 -7.37
C ARG A 158 -23.91 2.15 -8.54
N GLY A 159 -24.68 1.07 -8.46
CA GLY A 159 -25.66 0.69 -9.50
C GLY A 159 -25.04 0.06 -10.74
N THR A 160 -23.74 -0.27 -10.72
CA THR A 160 -23.08 -1.06 -11.77
C THR A 160 -22.90 -2.51 -11.33
N SER A 161 -22.43 -3.38 -12.24
CA SER A 161 -22.03 -4.75 -11.92
C SER A 161 -20.65 -4.90 -11.30
N THR A 162 -19.86 -3.81 -11.25
CA THR A 162 -18.51 -3.81 -10.72
C THR A 162 -18.52 -3.74 -9.20
N VAL A 163 -17.90 -4.71 -8.55
CA VAL A 163 -17.80 -4.80 -7.09
C VAL A 163 -16.58 -4.01 -6.59
N PRO A 164 -16.76 -2.97 -5.75
CA PRO A 164 -15.66 -2.24 -5.15
C PRO A 164 -15.09 -2.98 -3.94
N VAL A 165 -13.76 -3.10 -3.86
CA VAL A 165 -13.05 -3.59 -2.68
C VAL A 165 -11.93 -2.63 -2.34
N VAL A 166 -11.82 -2.24 -1.08
CA VAL A 166 -10.73 -1.38 -0.60
C VAL A 166 -9.98 -2.09 0.51
N LEU A 167 -8.67 -2.17 0.38
CA LEU A 167 -7.78 -2.65 1.43
C LEU A 167 -6.98 -1.46 1.99
N ARG A 168 -7.34 -0.96 3.17
CA ARG A 168 -6.52 -0.04 3.95
C ARG A 168 -5.42 -0.85 4.64
N LEU A 169 -4.29 -0.89 3.98
CA LEU A 169 -3.19 -1.76 4.34
C LEU A 169 -2.37 -1.14 5.46
N GLY A 170 -2.23 -1.82 6.58
CA GLY A 170 -1.31 -1.46 7.65
C GLY A 170 0.14 -1.42 7.17
N MET A 171 1.06 -1.08 8.03
CA MET A 171 2.47 -1.04 7.69
C MET A 171 3.00 -2.47 7.47
N VAL A 172 3.25 -2.81 6.22
CA VAL A 172 3.77 -4.14 5.85
C VAL A 172 5.20 -4.28 6.32
N TYR A 173 5.51 -5.40 6.97
CA TYR A 173 6.88 -5.75 7.36
C TYR A 173 7.32 -7.10 6.77
N GLY A 174 8.63 -7.24 6.61
CA GLY A 174 9.29 -8.42 6.04
C GLY A 174 10.53 -8.03 5.25
N ARG A 175 11.36 -9.01 4.88
CA ARG A 175 12.57 -8.79 4.07
C ARG A 175 12.24 -8.23 2.69
N GLY A 176 13.03 -7.25 2.26
CA GLY A 176 12.84 -6.61 0.96
C GLY A 176 11.62 -5.69 0.91
N ILE A 177 10.93 -5.45 2.02
CA ILE A 177 9.98 -4.35 2.13
C ILE A 177 10.79 -3.07 2.28
N LEU A 178 10.59 -2.15 1.35
CA LEU A 178 11.44 -0.95 1.18
C LEU A 178 11.67 -0.18 2.48
N MET A 179 10.63 0.03 3.28
CA MET A 179 10.75 0.77 4.54
C MET A 179 11.53 -0.01 5.61
N ILE A 180 11.39 -1.32 5.65
CA ILE A 180 12.11 -2.19 6.58
C ILE A 180 13.59 -2.23 6.21
N ASP A 181 13.91 -2.42 4.94
CA ASP A 181 15.31 -2.41 4.46
C ASP A 181 15.96 -1.05 4.67
N ALA A 182 15.23 0.05 4.45
CA ALA A 182 15.73 1.39 4.72
C ALA A 182 15.99 1.61 6.22
N ALA A 183 15.07 1.20 7.10
CA ALA A 183 15.26 1.30 8.55
C ALA A 183 16.47 0.47 9.02
N ARG A 184 16.63 -0.75 8.50
CA ARG A 184 17.78 -1.62 8.79
C ARG A 184 19.08 -1.00 8.33
N TRP A 185 19.11 -0.43 7.13
CA TRP A 185 20.29 0.26 6.61
C TRP A 185 20.67 1.47 7.47
N LEU A 186 19.69 2.30 7.84
CA LEU A 186 19.90 3.45 8.73
C LEU A 186 20.41 3.02 10.11
N ALA A 187 19.85 1.95 10.68
CA ALA A 187 20.31 1.41 11.96
C ALA A 187 21.76 0.92 11.90
N ALA A 188 22.13 0.19 10.83
CA ALA A 188 23.48 -0.31 10.62
C ALA A 188 24.51 0.82 10.53
N HIS A 189 24.11 1.98 10.00
CA HIS A 189 24.96 3.18 9.92
C HIS A 189 24.78 4.15 11.10
N ARG A 190 24.02 3.77 12.15
CA ARG A 190 23.71 4.60 13.31
C ARG A 190 23.01 5.93 12.98
N LEU A 191 22.28 5.94 11.89
CA LEU A 191 21.53 7.11 11.40
C LEU A 191 20.04 7.00 11.69
N LEU A 192 19.55 5.85 12.18
CA LEU A 192 18.14 5.68 12.46
C LEU A 192 17.70 6.54 13.65
N GLY A 193 16.78 7.44 13.41
CA GLY A 193 16.15 8.27 14.41
C GLY A 193 14.63 8.11 14.40
N VAL A 194 14.01 8.26 15.55
CA VAL A 194 12.57 8.31 15.73
C VAL A 194 12.20 9.37 16.74
N TRP A 195 11.04 9.98 16.59
CA TRP A 195 10.55 10.98 17.53
C TRP A 195 10.17 10.36 18.88
N ARG A 196 10.12 11.20 19.92
CA ARG A 196 9.85 10.75 21.29
C ARG A 196 8.38 10.50 21.57
N GLU A 197 7.50 11.23 20.88
CA GLU A 197 6.07 11.17 21.08
C GLU A 197 5.52 9.80 20.64
N PRO A 198 4.74 9.11 21.48
CA PRO A 198 4.20 7.80 21.14
C PRO A 198 3.33 7.87 19.90
N THR A 199 3.56 6.97 18.95
CA THR A 199 2.79 6.87 17.70
C THR A 199 2.37 5.44 17.50
N TRP A 200 1.08 5.19 17.52
CA TRP A 200 0.53 3.87 17.24
C TRP A 200 0.62 3.52 15.76
N ILE A 201 1.03 2.32 15.46
CA ILE A 201 1.03 1.73 14.13
C ILE A 201 0.34 0.37 14.15
N HIS A 202 -0.31 0.02 13.06
CA HIS A 202 -0.84 -1.32 12.86
C HIS A 202 0.01 -2.00 11.80
N LEU A 203 0.74 -3.04 12.20
CA LEU A 203 1.60 -3.83 11.32
C LEU A 203 0.79 -4.90 10.60
N VAL A 204 1.36 -5.44 9.56
CA VAL A 204 0.94 -6.70 8.94
C VAL A 204 2.14 -7.38 8.30
N SER A 205 2.30 -8.68 8.49
CA SER A 205 3.35 -9.42 7.84
C SER A 205 3.17 -9.44 6.31
N GLU A 206 4.26 -9.46 5.55
CA GLU A 206 4.18 -9.59 4.09
C GLU A 206 3.33 -10.80 3.65
N PRO A 207 3.52 -12.02 4.19
CA PRO A 207 2.71 -13.17 3.79
C PRO A 207 1.21 -12.97 4.03
N ASP A 208 0.83 -12.39 5.18
CA ASP A 208 -0.58 -12.14 5.52
C ASP A 208 -1.18 -11.01 4.69
N ALA A 209 -0.40 -9.96 4.40
CA ALA A 209 -0.81 -8.90 3.48
C ALA A 209 -1.08 -9.46 2.08
N LEU A 210 -0.19 -10.31 1.57
CA LEU A 210 -0.37 -10.95 0.26
C LEU A 210 -1.54 -11.93 0.25
N GLU A 211 -1.80 -12.64 1.36
CA GLU A 211 -3.00 -13.49 1.50
C GLU A 211 -4.28 -12.63 1.43
N ALA A 212 -4.33 -11.53 2.19
CA ALA A 212 -5.48 -10.62 2.17
C ALA A 212 -5.73 -10.05 0.77
N MET A 213 -4.68 -9.63 0.06
CA MET A 213 -4.78 -9.12 -1.32
C MET A 213 -5.26 -10.22 -2.29
N THR A 214 -4.74 -11.43 -2.16
CA THR A 214 -5.14 -12.58 -2.97
C THR A 214 -6.61 -12.94 -2.74
N ALA A 215 -7.03 -13.00 -1.48
CA ALA A 215 -8.43 -13.26 -1.12
C ALA A 215 -9.36 -12.16 -1.63
N ALA A 216 -8.97 -10.89 -1.49
CA ALA A 216 -9.74 -9.74 -1.99
C ALA A 216 -9.91 -9.78 -3.52
N ALA A 217 -8.89 -10.23 -4.25
CA ALA A 217 -8.96 -10.36 -5.70
C ALA A 217 -9.78 -11.57 -6.16
N LEU A 218 -9.61 -12.72 -5.53
CA LEU A 218 -10.04 -14.00 -6.11
C LEU A 218 -11.26 -14.64 -5.42
N ARG A 219 -11.44 -14.42 -4.10
CA ARG A 219 -12.54 -15.04 -3.35
C ARG A 219 -13.89 -14.42 -3.72
N GLU A 220 -14.91 -15.24 -3.85
CA GLU A 220 -16.27 -14.79 -4.12
C GLU A 220 -16.90 -14.11 -2.90
N GLY A 221 -17.89 -13.24 -3.12
CA GLY A 221 -18.63 -12.55 -2.07
C GLY A 221 -17.85 -11.47 -1.32
N ILE A 222 -16.62 -11.16 -1.73
CA ILE A 222 -15.82 -10.09 -1.11
C ILE A 222 -16.16 -8.75 -1.74
N GLU A 223 -16.57 -7.78 -0.89
CA GLU A 223 -16.91 -6.41 -1.29
C GLU A 223 -16.67 -5.42 -0.14
N GLY A 224 -16.53 -4.14 -0.46
CA GLY A 224 -16.46 -3.06 0.52
C GLY A 224 -15.08 -2.83 1.11
N MET A 225 -15.01 -2.29 2.34
CA MET A 225 -13.81 -1.79 2.99
C MET A 225 -13.26 -2.81 4.00
N PHE A 226 -11.93 -2.99 3.98
CA PHE A 226 -11.20 -3.82 4.93
C PHE A 226 -9.98 -3.08 5.47
N HIS A 227 -9.77 -3.13 6.79
CA HIS A 227 -8.49 -2.80 7.41
C HIS A 227 -7.65 -4.06 7.50
N VAL A 228 -6.43 -4.00 6.98
CA VAL A 228 -5.52 -5.16 6.95
C VAL A 228 -4.38 -4.91 7.93
N GLY A 229 -4.31 -5.75 8.96
CA GLY A 229 -3.33 -5.65 10.04
C GLY A 229 -3.26 -6.97 10.82
N ASP A 230 -2.24 -7.10 11.65
CA ASP A 230 -2.10 -8.19 12.60
C ASP A 230 -3.07 -8.03 13.80
N GLU A 231 -2.91 -8.83 14.85
CA GLU A 231 -3.85 -8.80 15.99
C GLU A 231 -3.63 -7.61 16.92
N GLN A 232 -2.41 -7.04 16.95
CA GLN A 232 -2.03 -6.08 17.98
C GLN A 232 -1.32 -4.87 17.39
N PRO A 233 -1.98 -3.69 17.36
CA PRO A 233 -1.26 -2.46 17.12
C PRO A 233 -0.21 -2.23 18.21
N LEU A 234 0.91 -1.62 17.83
CA LEU A 234 2.00 -1.29 18.75
C LEU A 234 2.55 0.10 18.49
N LEU A 235 3.42 0.57 19.37
CA LEU A 235 4.09 1.84 19.15
C LEU A 235 5.19 1.70 18.10
N LEU A 236 5.31 2.68 17.20
CA LEU A 236 6.39 2.75 16.23
C LEU A 236 7.76 2.67 16.89
N GLN A 237 7.90 3.28 18.06
CA GLN A 237 9.10 3.28 18.86
C GLN A 237 9.48 1.86 19.32
N ASP A 238 8.49 1.10 19.78
CA ASP A 238 8.69 -0.27 20.26
C ASP A 238 8.97 -1.23 19.08
N PHE A 239 8.28 -1.03 17.95
CA PHE A 239 8.57 -1.77 16.72
C PHE A 239 10.04 -1.60 16.31
N LEU A 240 10.51 -0.36 16.23
CA LEU A 240 11.88 -0.09 15.79
C LEU A 240 12.93 -0.61 16.78
N ASP A 241 12.64 -0.55 18.09
CA ASP A 241 13.54 -1.12 19.11
C ASP A 241 13.63 -2.64 18.96
N GLN A 242 12.49 -3.34 18.87
CA GLN A 242 12.44 -4.78 18.69
C GLN A 242 13.09 -5.23 17.38
N ALA A 243 12.86 -4.49 16.28
CA ALA A 243 13.50 -4.77 15.00
C ALA A 243 15.02 -4.60 15.07
N CYS A 244 15.52 -3.53 15.69
CA CYS A 244 16.96 -3.33 15.90
C CYS A 244 17.58 -4.42 16.76
N ASP A 245 16.91 -4.83 17.83
CA ASP A 245 17.37 -5.94 18.69
C ASP A 245 17.46 -7.26 17.89
N ALA A 246 16.45 -7.57 17.07
CA ALA A 246 16.45 -8.74 16.19
C ALA A 246 17.58 -8.72 15.16
N TRP A 247 17.88 -7.56 14.61
CA TRP A 247 19.01 -7.36 13.68
C TRP A 247 20.37 -7.30 14.37
N LYS A 248 20.41 -7.23 15.72
CA LYS A 248 21.63 -7.01 16.52
C LYS A 248 22.31 -5.67 16.15
N LEU A 249 21.50 -4.65 15.92
CA LEU A 249 21.92 -3.29 15.57
C LEU A 249 21.55 -2.30 16.68
N PRO A 250 22.22 -1.13 16.74
CA PRO A 250 21.88 -0.10 17.70
C PRO A 250 20.42 0.35 17.57
N ARG A 251 19.75 0.56 18.71
CA ARG A 251 18.40 1.11 18.76
C ARG A 251 18.37 2.55 18.21
N PRO A 252 17.24 3.01 17.68
CA PRO A 252 17.12 4.33 17.08
C PRO A 252 17.31 5.46 18.11
N TRP A 253 17.86 6.57 17.64
CA TRP A 253 17.97 7.78 18.43
C TRP A 253 16.58 8.35 18.72
N ARG A 254 16.28 8.67 20.00
CA ARG A 254 15.05 9.37 20.38
C ARG A 254 15.24 10.87 20.22
N MET A 255 14.68 11.44 19.18
CA MET A 255 14.84 12.85 18.80
C MET A 255 13.55 13.66 19.03
N PRO A 256 13.65 14.93 19.42
CA PRO A 256 12.49 15.81 19.37
C PRO A 256 12.03 16.01 17.91
N MET A 257 10.73 16.14 17.71
CA MET A 257 10.11 16.22 16.38
C MET A 257 10.72 17.31 15.48
N TRP A 258 11.07 18.47 16.06
CA TRP A 258 11.65 19.56 15.27
C TRP A 258 12.97 19.19 14.58
N MET A 259 13.79 18.32 15.23
CA MET A 259 15.05 17.86 14.62
C MET A 259 14.80 16.98 13.39
N ILE A 260 13.76 16.14 13.44
CA ILE A 260 13.39 15.26 12.33
C ILE A 260 12.85 16.10 11.16
N TYR A 261 12.03 17.13 11.46
CA TYR A 261 11.57 18.07 10.41
C TYR A 261 12.72 18.90 9.83
N LEU A 262 13.70 19.30 10.64
CA LEU A 262 14.91 19.96 10.14
C LEU A 262 15.70 19.05 9.23
N ALA A 263 15.93 17.79 9.62
CA ALA A 263 16.62 16.81 8.79
C ALA A 263 15.86 16.58 7.47
N ALA A 264 14.54 16.42 7.50
CA ALA A 264 13.73 16.29 6.30
C ALA A 264 13.82 17.52 5.38
N THR A 265 13.83 18.72 5.95
CA THR A 265 13.96 19.97 5.20
C THR A 265 15.33 20.07 4.50
N LEU A 266 16.40 19.68 5.22
CA LEU A 266 17.76 19.66 4.64
C LEU A 266 17.87 18.60 3.54
N CYS A 267 17.31 17.40 3.73
CA CYS A 267 17.26 16.36 2.70
C CYS A 267 16.51 16.82 1.45
N GLU A 268 15.36 17.47 1.61
CA GLU A 268 14.60 18.03 0.47
C GLU A 268 15.36 19.15 -0.23
N GLY A 269 16.05 20.04 0.52
CA GLY A 269 16.88 21.11 -0.03
C GLY A 269 18.04 20.55 -0.84
N TRP A 270 18.74 19.55 -0.31
CA TRP A 270 19.82 18.84 -1.02
C TRP A 270 19.29 18.17 -2.30
N ALA A 271 18.19 17.43 -2.19
CA ALA A 271 17.60 16.74 -3.32
C ALA A 271 17.21 17.71 -4.46
N ARG A 272 16.72 18.91 -4.13
CA ARG A 272 16.44 19.96 -5.12
C ARG A 272 17.70 20.49 -5.79
N LEU A 273 18.75 20.75 -4.98
CA LEU A 273 20.01 21.31 -5.49
C LEU A 273 20.70 20.34 -6.47
N PHE A 274 20.74 19.05 -6.10
CA PHE A 274 21.43 18.01 -6.87
C PHE A 274 20.50 17.20 -7.80
N ARG A 275 19.22 17.54 -7.89
CA ARG A 275 18.22 16.85 -8.73
C ARG A 275 18.14 15.35 -8.45
N THR A 276 18.27 14.96 -7.18
CA THR A 276 18.17 13.58 -6.69
C THR A 276 16.85 13.33 -5.97
N GLN A 277 16.54 12.09 -5.63
CA GLN A 277 15.42 11.78 -4.77
C GLN A 277 15.79 12.08 -3.30
N SER A 278 14.81 12.64 -2.54
CA SER A 278 15.01 12.85 -1.12
C SER A 278 14.77 11.55 -0.34
N PRO A 279 15.74 11.09 0.47
CA PRO A 279 15.55 9.90 1.30
C PRO A 279 14.57 10.13 2.47
N LEU A 280 14.33 11.39 2.85
CA LEU A 280 13.41 11.79 3.91
C LEU A 280 12.69 13.06 3.46
N THR A 281 11.36 13.07 3.51
CA THR A 281 10.55 14.24 3.18
C THR A 281 9.71 14.67 4.38
N ARG A 282 9.33 15.95 4.41
CA ARG A 282 8.44 16.48 5.45
C ARG A 282 7.07 15.81 5.42
N ASP A 283 6.57 15.47 4.23
CA ASP A 283 5.32 14.74 4.06
C ASP A 283 5.41 13.34 4.68
N PHE A 284 6.51 12.63 4.45
CA PHE A 284 6.76 11.34 5.10
C PHE A 284 6.75 11.42 6.62
N VAL A 285 7.41 12.45 7.20
CA VAL A 285 7.38 12.69 8.65
C VAL A 285 5.96 13.00 9.12
N THR A 286 5.22 13.82 8.37
CA THR A 286 3.82 14.16 8.68
C THR A 286 2.92 12.93 8.68
N ILE A 287 3.10 12.02 7.72
CA ILE A 287 2.40 10.73 7.67
C ILE A 287 2.78 9.87 8.88
N GLY A 288 4.10 9.66 9.07
CA GLY A 288 4.61 8.73 10.06
C GLY A 288 4.28 9.08 11.52
N ARG A 289 4.04 10.36 11.83
CA ARG A 289 3.66 10.80 13.18
C ARG A 289 2.17 10.63 13.52
N VAL A 290 1.34 10.31 12.53
CA VAL A 290 -0.09 10.10 12.74
C VAL A 290 -0.32 8.66 13.18
N SER A 291 -0.90 8.49 14.37
CA SER A 291 -1.28 7.17 14.87
C SER A 291 -2.36 6.54 14.02
N TYR A 292 -2.22 5.26 13.75
CA TYR A 292 -3.18 4.45 13.02
C TYR A 292 -3.39 3.08 13.68
N CYS A 293 -4.66 2.78 13.95
CA CYS A 293 -5.14 1.46 14.35
C CYS A 293 -6.43 1.18 13.58
N GLY A 294 -6.53 0.06 12.88
CA GLY A 294 -7.72 -0.34 12.15
C GLY A 294 -8.46 -1.47 12.83
N ASP A 295 -9.78 -1.51 12.70
CA ASP A 295 -10.57 -2.69 13.07
C ASP A 295 -10.39 -3.78 12.01
N THR A 296 -9.59 -4.80 12.33
CA THR A 296 -9.28 -5.92 11.44
C THR A 296 -10.26 -7.08 11.54
N SER A 297 -11.32 -6.95 12.35
CA SER A 297 -12.27 -8.04 12.61
C SER A 297 -12.95 -8.54 11.34
N ARG A 298 -13.25 -7.65 10.40
CA ARG A 298 -13.83 -8.02 9.10
C ARG A 298 -12.84 -8.77 8.22
N MET A 299 -11.58 -8.32 8.18
CA MET A 299 -10.51 -9.02 7.46
C MET A 299 -10.35 -10.46 7.98
N ARG A 300 -10.37 -10.64 9.32
CA ARG A 300 -10.25 -11.96 9.96
C ARG A 300 -11.44 -12.87 9.62
N ARG A 301 -12.63 -12.36 9.48
CA ARG A 301 -13.79 -13.18 9.11
C ARG A 301 -13.82 -13.55 7.63
N GLU A 302 -13.44 -12.63 6.76
CA GLU A 302 -13.75 -12.74 5.33
C GLU A 302 -12.51 -12.98 4.44
N LEU A 303 -11.33 -12.44 4.79
CA LEU A 303 -10.12 -12.52 3.95
C LEU A 303 -9.07 -13.50 4.50
N VAL A 304 -8.68 -13.37 5.77
CA VAL A 304 -7.61 -14.13 6.38
C VAL A 304 -8.06 -14.60 7.77
N PRO A 305 -8.80 -15.71 7.89
CA PRO A 305 -9.28 -16.21 9.16
C PRO A 305 -8.15 -16.56 10.14
N GLU A 306 -7.04 -17.07 9.62
CA GLU A 306 -5.85 -17.43 10.39
C GLU A 306 -4.65 -16.67 9.82
N LEU A 307 -4.09 -15.77 10.62
CA LEU A 307 -2.85 -15.10 10.27
C LEU A 307 -1.68 -16.07 10.45
N ARG A 308 -0.75 -16.02 9.51
CA ARG A 308 0.50 -16.76 9.61
C ARG A 308 1.40 -16.19 10.71
N TYR A 309 1.33 -14.89 10.91
CA TYR A 309 2.07 -14.16 11.93
C TYR A 309 1.11 -13.18 12.63
N PRO A 310 0.35 -13.67 13.62
CA PRO A 310 -0.64 -12.87 14.35
C PRO A 310 -0.05 -11.65 15.06
N THR A 311 1.23 -11.71 15.44
CA THR A 311 1.93 -10.63 16.13
C THR A 311 3.33 -10.41 15.54
N LEU A 312 3.90 -9.23 15.80
CA LEU A 312 5.29 -8.94 15.43
C LEU A 312 6.27 -9.97 16.03
N GLY A 313 6.03 -10.41 17.29
CA GLY A 313 6.90 -11.40 17.94
C GLY A 313 7.03 -12.69 17.15
N GLU A 314 5.92 -13.20 16.63
CA GLU A 314 5.90 -14.41 15.80
C GLU A 314 6.48 -14.14 14.40
N GLY A 315 6.26 -12.95 13.86
CA GLY A 315 6.76 -12.54 12.56
C GLY A 315 8.21 -12.04 12.55
N MET A 316 8.85 -11.91 13.71
CA MET A 316 10.19 -11.33 13.85
C MET A 316 11.26 -11.99 12.94
N GLY A 317 11.14 -13.30 12.72
CA GLY A 317 12.04 -14.05 11.85
C GLY A 317 11.95 -13.65 10.37
N THR A 318 10.94 -12.87 9.98
CA THR A 318 10.77 -12.38 8.61
C THR A 318 11.47 -11.05 8.33
N LEU A 319 12.00 -10.35 9.36
CA LEU A 319 12.70 -9.07 9.26
C LEU A 319 14.14 -9.16 8.71
#